data_3c08dc79f2f804fb405ec15896de2605
#
_entry.id   3c08dc79f2f804fb405ec15896de2605
#
_cell.length_a   1.000
_cell.length_b   1.000
_cell.length_c   1.000
_cell.angle_alpha   90.00
_cell.angle_beta   90.00
_cell.angle_gamma   90.00
#
_symmetry.space_group_name_H-M   'P 1'
#
loop_
_entity.id
_entity.type
_entity.pdbx_description
1 polymer ?
#
loop_
_entity_poly.entity_id
_entity_poly.type
_entity_poly.pdbx_seq_one_letter_code
_entity_poly.pdbx_strand_id
1 'polypeptide(L)'
;MKTFLISIATLLTISIHAQKVLPLHSNEARVSDGTYYKDLDNELTPYIGTWKGNWGDKTIYLELRKIKEPLTSKSGKTTYTDRIFGERKIVTSNGSVIVDRITNFSQTDPEFFGPFTSWKDKKTKLLEFHPKDMCTAYIILDINFLNAEKTKLSLSSKSDLLSLGSPTAFDESKCSKIKDLTQGTNSAILNFPREIVLVKQ
;
A
#
# COMPACT_ATOMS: atom_id res chain seq x y z
N MET A 1 -33.93 41.32 -52.16
CA MET A 1 -34.14 40.81 -50.78
C MET A 1 -32.93 39.93 -50.41
N LYS A 2 -32.03 40.45 -49.60
CA LYS A 2 -30.86 39.68 -49.11
C LYS A 2 -31.20 39.17 -47.72
N THR A 3 -31.44 37.89 -47.58
CA THR A 3 -31.65 37.20 -46.32
C THR A 3 -30.30 37.03 -45.58
N PHE A 4 -30.15 37.75 -44.47
CA PHE A 4 -29.02 37.64 -43.55
C PHE A 4 -29.24 36.39 -42.67
N LEU A 5 -28.50 35.33 -42.92
CA LEU A 5 -28.40 34.18 -42.03
C LEU A 5 -27.44 34.49 -40.91
N ILE A 6 -27.97 34.82 -39.73
CA ILE A 6 -27.19 34.96 -38.50
C ILE A 6 -26.97 33.52 -37.93
N SER A 7 -25.80 32.94 -38.19
CA SER A 7 -25.33 31.77 -37.51
C SER A 7 -24.95 32.11 -36.06
N ILE A 8 -25.84 31.79 -35.13
CA ILE A 8 -25.53 31.81 -33.70
C ILE A 8 -24.63 30.60 -33.41
N ALA A 9 -23.33 30.80 -33.42
CA ALA A 9 -22.39 29.83 -32.89
C ALA A 9 -22.51 29.83 -31.36
N THR A 10 -23.29 28.92 -30.84
CA THR A 10 -23.35 28.66 -29.40
C THR A 10 -22.00 28.03 -28.99
N LEU A 11 -21.10 28.88 -28.49
CA LEU A 11 -19.89 28.40 -27.79
C LEU A 11 -20.36 27.65 -26.52
N LEU A 12 -20.42 26.35 -26.60
CA LEU A 12 -20.47 25.49 -25.43
C LEU A 12 -19.16 25.65 -24.68
N THR A 13 -19.13 26.51 -23.68
CA THR A 13 -18.04 26.61 -22.72
C THR A 13 -18.09 25.36 -21.84
N ILE A 14 -17.38 24.31 -22.25
CA ILE A 14 -17.11 23.14 -21.42
C ILE A 14 -16.18 23.64 -20.31
N SER A 15 -16.72 23.83 -19.11
CA SER A 15 -15.91 24.10 -17.93
C SER A 15 -15.07 22.86 -17.61
N ILE A 16 -13.87 22.78 -18.16
CA ILE A 16 -12.90 21.75 -17.81
C ILE A 16 -12.43 22.06 -16.40
N HIS A 17 -13.01 21.41 -15.42
CA HIS A 17 -12.47 21.43 -14.07
C HIS A 17 -11.20 20.59 -14.05
N ALA A 18 -10.05 21.23 -14.23
CA ALA A 18 -8.76 20.55 -14.10
C ALA A 18 -8.61 20.03 -12.67
N GLN A 19 -8.31 18.75 -12.53
CA GLN A 19 -8.01 18.15 -11.22
C GLN A 19 -6.83 18.89 -10.59
N LYS A 20 -7.00 19.37 -9.35
CA LYS A 20 -5.89 19.97 -8.60
C LYS A 20 -4.88 18.87 -8.27
N VAL A 21 -3.65 19.02 -8.77
CA VAL A 21 -2.54 18.09 -8.53
C VAL A 21 -1.52 18.76 -7.62
N LEU A 22 -1.13 18.06 -6.56
CA LEU A 22 -0.16 18.49 -5.56
C LEU A 22 0.94 17.44 -5.43
N PRO A 23 2.18 17.83 -5.04
CA PRO A 23 3.20 16.87 -4.64
C PRO A 23 2.71 15.97 -3.49
N LEU A 24 3.21 14.72 -3.44
CA LEU A 24 2.76 13.68 -2.51
C LEU A 24 2.76 14.10 -1.03
N HIS A 25 3.75 14.92 -0.63
CA HIS A 25 3.92 15.39 0.77
C HIS A 25 3.44 16.82 1.00
N SER A 26 2.61 17.37 0.12
CA SER A 26 2.06 18.71 0.32
C SER A 26 1.17 18.75 1.57
N ASN A 27 1.37 19.79 2.38
CA ASN A 27 0.56 20.06 3.56
C ASN A 27 -0.32 21.28 3.30
N GLU A 28 -1.47 21.08 2.65
CA GLU A 28 -2.45 22.14 2.45
C GLU A 28 -3.52 22.16 3.53
N ALA A 29 -3.72 23.31 4.14
CA ALA A 29 -4.73 23.50 5.21
C ALA A 29 -6.18 23.33 4.71
N ARG A 30 -6.43 23.55 3.41
CA ARG A 30 -7.76 23.42 2.80
C ARG A 30 -7.65 22.61 1.52
N VAL A 31 -8.09 21.36 1.59
CA VAL A 31 -8.10 20.44 0.47
C VAL A 31 -9.47 20.46 -0.20
N SER A 32 -9.50 20.68 -1.52
CA SER A 32 -10.73 20.62 -2.33
C SER A 32 -11.05 19.18 -2.70
N ASP A 33 -12.32 18.92 -2.96
CA ASP A 33 -12.76 17.65 -3.53
C ASP A 33 -12.05 17.39 -4.86
N GLY A 34 -11.70 16.12 -5.13
CA GLY A 34 -10.97 15.72 -6.32
C GLY A 34 -9.47 16.02 -6.30
N THR A 35 -8.89 16.63 -5.24
CA THR A 35 -7.44 16.89 -5.17
C THR A 35 -6.64 15.60 -5.26
N TYR A 36 -5.54 15.62 -6.04
CA TYR A 36 -4.67 14.46 -6.23
C TYR A 36 -3.24 14.75 -5.73
N TYR A 37 -2.82 14.03 -4.69
CA TYR A 37 -1.45 14.01 -4.19
C TYR A 37 -0.64 13.00 -4.99
N LYS A 38 0.15 13.51 -5.92
CA LYS A 38 0.87 12.72 -6.91
C LYS A 38 2.35 12.65 -6.58
N ASP A 39 2.92 11.47 -6.83
CA ASP A 39 4.37 11.22 -6.76
C ASP A 39 5.10 11.91 -7.93
N LEU A 40 5.26 13.23 -7.83
CA LEU A 40 5.89 14.06 -8.87
C LEU A 40 7.42 13.86 -8.89
N ASP A 41 8.02 13.51 -7.76
CA ASP A 41 9.46 13.36 -7.59
C ASP A 41 9.92 11.91 -7.83
N ASN A 42 8.99 11.01 -8.21
CA ASN A 42 9.23 9.58 -8.45
C ASN A 42 9.85 8.84 -7.26
N GLU A 43 9.58 9.27 -6.03
CA GLU A 43 10.11 8.63 -4.82
C GLU A 43 9.54 7.23 -4.57
N LEU A 44 8.34 6.92 -5.11
CA LEU A 44 7.72 5.59 -5.02
C LEU A 44 8.24 4.63 -6.10
N THR A 45 8.76 5.14 -7.21
CA THR A 45 9.20 4.33 -8.36
C THR A 45 10.23 3.25 -8.02
N PRO A 46 11.22 3.47 -7.14
CA PRO A 46 12.19 2.43 -6.79
C PRO A 46 11.57 1.19 -6.14
N TYR A 47 10.44 1.33 -5.44
CA TYR A 47 9.78 0.21 -4.76
C TYR A 47 9.00 -0.69 -5.73
N ILE A 48 8.56 -0.16 -6.88
CA ILE A 48 7.68 -0.86 -7.82
C ILE A 48 8.41 -2.07 -8.45
N GLY A 49 7.70 -3.19 -8.53
CA GLY A 49 8.15 -4.41 -9.19
C GLY A 49 7.99 -5.64 -8.31
N THR A 50 8.52 -6.75 -8.80
CA THR A 50 8.55 -8.03 -8.10
C THR A 50 9.86 -8.18 -7.35
N TRP A 51 9.77 -8.51 -6.09
CA TRP A 51 10.88 -8.73 -5.18
C TRP A 51 10.89 -10.18 -4.72
N LYS A 52 12.07 -10.78 -4.57
CA LYS A 52 12.24 -12.18 -4.19
C LYS A 52 13.22 -12.31 -3.03
N GLY A 53 12.86 -13.11 -2.03
CA GLY A 53 13.74 -13.45 -0.90
C GLY A 53 13.52 -14.87 -0.40
N ASN A 54 14.46 -15.36 0.37
CA ASN A 54 14.39 -16.69 0.99
C ASN A 54 14.06 -16.57 2.47
N TRP A 55 13.25 -17.50 2.97
CA TRP A 55 12.87 -17.64 4.36
C TRP A 55 12.87 -19.12 4.76
N GLY A 56 13.98 -19.56 5.33
CA GLY A 56 14.20 -21.00 5.60
C GLY A 56 14.12 -21.82 4.30
N ASP A 57 13.22 -22.77 4.26
CA ASP A 57 12.93 -23.64 3.10
C ASP A 57 11.90 -23.02 2.12
N LYS A 58 11.54 -21.75 2.32
CA LYS A 58 10.54 -21.06 1.52
C LYS A 58 11.15 -19.94 0.70
N THR A 59 10.53 -19.65 -0.43
CA THR A 59 10.77 -18.46 -1.24
C THR A 59 9.56 -17.54 -1.12
N ILE A 60 9.81 -16.26 -0.82
CA ILE A 60 8.79 -15.22 -0.79
C ILE A 60 8.97 -14.35 -2.03
N TYR A 61 7.87 -14.11 -2.72
CA TYR A 61 7.74 -13.08 -3.72
C TYR A 61 6.84 -11.99 -3.16
N LEU A 62 7.23 -10.74 -3.34
CA LEU A 62 6.45 -9.55 -3.00
C LEU A 62 6.31 -8.71 -4.26
N GLU A 63 5.10 -8.50 -4.72
CA GLU A 63 4.81 -7.59 -5.83
C GLU A 63 4.31 -6.27 -5.30
N LEU A 64 4.99 -5.18 -5.66
CA LEU A 64 4.66 -3.81 -5.26
C LEU A 64 4.25 -3.00 -6.49
N ARG A 65 3.07 -2.37 -6.43
CA ARG A 65 2.51 -1.52 -7.49
C ARG A 65 2.19 -0.13 -6.96
N LYS A 66 2.37 0.89 -7.80
CA LYS A 66 1.88 2.23 -7.50
C LYS A 66 0.42 2.34 -7.89
N ILE A 67 -0.44 2.68 -6.95
CA ILE A 67 -1.88 2.79 -7.10
C ILE A 67 -2.30 4.22 -6.76
N LYS A 68 -3.21 4.79 -7.56
CA LYS A 68 -3.91 6.02 -7.22
C LYS A 68 -5.09 5.68 -6.31
N GLU A 69 -4.87 5.80 -4.99
CA GLU A 69 -5.84 5.44 -3.98
C GLU A 69 -6.84 6.58 -3.75
N PRO A 70 -8.17 6.32 -3.81
CA PRO A 70 -9.18 7.27 -3.39
C PRO A 70 -9.33 7.27 -1.86
N LEU A 71 -9.36 8.44 -1.25
CA LEU A 71 -9.56 8.65 0.18
C LEU A 71 -10.77 9.54 0.40
N THR A 72 -11.87 8.97 0.87
CA THR A 72 -13.10 9.73 1.14
C THR A 72 -13.18 10.10 2.63
N SER A 73 -13.24 11.39 2.90
CA SER A 73 -13.37 11.94 4.24
C SER A 73 -14.79 11.73 4.80
N LYS A 74 -14.96 11.89 6.11
CA LYS A 74 -16.28 11.86 6.77
C LYS A 74 -17.25 12.94 6.23
N SER A 75 -16.73 14.02 5.65
CA SER A 75 -17.54 15.08 5.04
C SER A 75 -17.93 14.79 3.58
N GLY A 76 -17.63 13.59 3.06
CA GLY A 76 -17.95 13.16 1.69
C GLY A 76 -16.97 13.64 0.63
N LYS A 77 -15.93 14.42 0.98
CA LYS A 77 -14.89 14.82 0.02
C LYS A 77 -13.97 13.66 -0.29
N THR A 78 -13.70 13.44 -1.57
CA THR A 78 -12.76 12.44 -2.05
C THR A 78 -11.48 13.11 -2.53
N THR A 79 -10.35 12.66 -2.04
CA THR A 79 -9.01 12.99 -2.54
C THR A 79 -8.35 11.73 -3.08
N TYR A 80 -7.29 11.91 -3.84
CA TYR A 80 -6.52 10.80 -4.39
C TYR A 80 -5.07 10.92 -3.93
N THR A 81 -4.41 9.80 -3.69
CA THR A 81 -2.98 9.80 -3.37
C THR A 81 -2.28 8.65 -4.08
N ASP A 82 -1.07 8.88 -4.60
CA ASP A 82 -0.21 7.80 -5.04
C ASP A 82 0.32 7.04 -3.83
N ARG A 83 0.20 5.73 -3.85
CA ARG A 83 0.69 4.85 -2.78
C ARG A 83 1.20 3.54 -3.36
N ILE A 84 2.11 2.90 -2.66
CA ILE A 84 2.50 1.53 -2.97
C ILE A 84 1.54 0.58 -2.28
N PHE A 85 0.95 -0.30 -3.07
CA PHE A 85 0.22 -1.48 -2.63
C PHE A 85 1.03 -2.71 -2.94
N GLY A 86 0.91 -3.74 -2.11
CA GLY A 86 1.68 -4.97 -2.26
C GLY A 86 0.90 -6.23 -1.93
N GLU A 87 1.26 -7.29 -2.63
CA GLU A 87 0.75 -8.64 -2.39
C GLU A 87 1.90 -9.64 -2.41
N ARG A 88 1.75 -10.74 -1.67
CA ARG A 88 2.79 -11.77 -1.55
C ARG A 88 2.40 -13.10 -2.17
N LYS A 89 3.45 -13.85 -2.52
CA LYS A 89 3.37 -15.28 -2.83
C LYS A 89 4.46 -16.01 -2.05
N ILE A 90 4.12 -17.14 -1.44
CA ILE A 90 5.05 -17.97 -0.69
C ILE A 90 5.03 -19.37 -1.29
N VAL A 91 6.20 -19.86 -1.63
CA VAL A 91 6.42 -21.19 -2.24
C VAL A 91 7.46 -21.93 -1.42
N THR A 92 7.21 -23.20 -1.14
CA THR A 92 8.18 -24.10 -0.48
C THR A 92 9.25 -24.55 -1.47
N SER A 93 10.35 -25.10 -0.96
CA SER A 93 11.46 -25.64 -1.78
C SER A 93 11.03 -26.75 -2.76
N ASN A 94 9.96 -27.50 -2.44
CA ASN A 94 9.39 -28.52 -3.33
C ASN A 94 8.38 -27.96 -4.36
N GLY A 95 8.20 -26.61 -4.42
CA GLY A 95 7.32 -25.96 -5.37
C GLY A 95 5.86 -25.82 -4.92
N SER A 96 5.49 -26.29 -3.72
CA SER A 96 4.12 -26.14 -3.22
C SER A 96 3.84 -24.67 -2.86
N VAL A 97 2.70 -24.14 -3.32
CA VAL A 97 2.26 -22.78 -3.03
C VAL A 97 1.52 -22.76 -1.69
N ILE A 98 2.03 -21.97 -0.73
CA ILE A 98 1.42 -21.78 0.59
C ILE A 98 0.45 -20.60 0.56
N VAL A 99 0.86 -19.49 -0.07
CA VAL A 99 0.09 -18.27 -0.24
C VAL A 99 0.30 -17.78 -1.66
N ASP A 100 -0.75 -17.40 -2.35
CA ASP A 100 -0.68 -16.65 -3.61
C ASP A 100 -1.74 -15.56 -3.61
N ARG A 101 -1.32 -14.32 -3.35
CA ARG A 101 -2.15 -13.14 -3.47
C ARG A 101 -1.79 -12.32 -4.72
N ILE A 102 -0.60 -12.59 -5.31
CA ILE A 102 -0.12 -11.88 -6.50
C ILE A 102 -1.02 -12.16 -7.70
N THR A 103 -1.46 -13.40 -7.88
CA THR A 103 -2.32 -13.80 -9.01
C THR A 103 -3.63 -13.00 -9.04
N ASN A 104 -4.18 -12.66 -7.85
CA ASN A 104 -5.39 -11.83 -7.70
C ASN A 104 -5.06 -10.56 -6.92
N PHE A 105 -4.14 -9.76 -7.45
CA PHE A 105 -3.65 -8.53 -6.81
C PHE A 105 -4.80 -7.57 -6.52
N SER A 106 -4.96 -7.21 -5.24
CA SER A 106 -6.01 -6.29 -4.80
C SER A 106 -5.57 -4.83 -4.92
N GLN A 107 -6.41 -4.01 -5.57
CA GLN A 107 -6.21 -2.55 -5.67
C GLN A 107 -7.00 -1.77 -4.61
N THR A 108 -7.77 -2.44 -3.77
CA THR A 108 -8.62 -1.79 -2.76
C THR A 108 -8.37 -2.32 -1.35
N ASP A 109 -7.82 -3.52 -1.23
CA ASP A 109 -7.53 -4.20 0.03
C ASP A 109 -6.23 -5.01 -0.11
N PRO A 110 -5.06 -4.35 -0.20
CA PRO A 110 -3.76 -5.02 -0.32
C PRO A 110 -3.29 -5.56 1.02
N GLU A 111 -2.38 -6.57 0.99
CA GLU A 111 -1.71 -7.01 2.22
C GLU A 111 -0.64 -6.02 2.68
N PHE A 112 0.00 -5.30 1.76
CA PHE A 112 1.02 -4.29 2.09
C PHE A 112 0.64 -2.94 1.52
N PHE A 113 0.83 -1.88 2.29
CA PHE A 113 0.65 -0.52 1.80
C PHE A 113 1.60 0.48 2.47
N GLY A 114 1.99 1.50 1.72
CA GLY A 114 2.96 2.52 2.12
C GLY A 114 3.72 3.06 0.91
N PRO A 115 5.04 3.38 1.06
CA PRO A 115 5.68 3.59 2.35
C PRO A 115 5.24 4.88 3.03
N PHE A 116 5.13 4.83 4.35
CA PHE A 116 4.91 6.02 5.17
C PHE A 116 6.24 6.51 5.73
N THR A 117 6.32 7.80 6.05
CA THR A 117 7.46 8.33 6.79
C THR A 117 7.18 8.23 8.28
N SER A 118 8.11 7.64 9.04
CA SER A 118 8.01 7.55 10.49
C SER A 118 7.85 8.93 11.12
N TRP A 119 6.87 9.09 12.00
CA TRP A 119 6.67 10.34 12.74
C TRP A 119 7.76 10.61 13.77
N LYS A 120 8.49 9.56 14.22
CA LYS A 120 9.52 9.66 15.25
C LYS A 120 10.80 10.35 14.75
N ASP A 121 11.29 9.95 13.59
CA ASP A 121 12.55 10.41 13.04
C ASP A 121 12.42 11.14 11.70
N LYS A 122 11.21 11.08 11.10
CA LYS A 122 10.88 11.66 9.79
C LYS A 122 11.82 11.22 8.64
N LYS A 123 12.52 10.10 8.81
CA LYS A 123 13.47 9.53 7.85
C LYS A 123 13.14 8.08 7.52
N THR A 124 12.87 7.25 8.54
CA THR A 124 12.55 5.84 8.36
C THR A 124 11.29 5.68 7.53
N LYS A 125 11.36 4.87 6.49
CA LYS A 125 10.20 4.50 5.70
C LYS A 125 9.58 3.23 6.29
N LEU A 126 8.26 3.23 6.38
CA LEU A 126 7.46 2.20 7.03
C LEU A 126 6.49 1.61 6.00
N LEU A 127 6.35 0.30 6.00
CA LEU A 127 5.36 -0.43 5.24
C LEU A 127 4.42 -1.14 6.22
N GLU A 128 3.13 -0.96 6.07
CA GLU A 128 2.16 -1.72 6.85
C GLU A 128 1.86 -3.05 6.16
N PHE A 129 1.81 -4.13 6.93
CA PHE A 129 1.48 -5.47 6.48
C PHE A 129 0.23 -5.97 7.20
N HIS A 130 -0.83 -6.19 6.45
CA HIS A 130 -2.16 -6.65 6.88
C HIS A 130 -2.44 -8.02 6.26
N PRO A 131 -1.96 -9.13 6.85
CA PRO A 131 -2.24 -10.45 6.30
C PRO A 131 -3.76 -10.72 6.32
N LYS A 132 -4.33 -11.06 5.17
CA LYS A 132 -5.79 -11.22 4.98
C LYS A 132 -6.41 -12.32 5.82
N ASP A 133 -5.60 -13.27 6.26
CA ASP A 133 -6.00 -14.41 7.07
C ASP A 133 -5.84 -14.18 8.60
N MET A 134 -5.53 -12.93 9.00
CA MET A 134 -5.19 -12.58 10.38
C MET A 134 -6.13 -11.57 11.03
N CYS A 135 -7.36 -11.48 10.57
CA CYS A 135 -8.46 -10.82 11.28
C CYS A 135 -8.17 -9.39 11.75
N THR A 136 -7.77 -8.49 10.86
CA THR A 136 -7.42 -7.09 11.17
C THR A 136 -6.13 -6.87 11.97
N ALA A 137 -5.38 -7.91 12.31
CA ALA A 137 -4.05 -7.74 12.86
C ALA A 137 -3.10 -7.21 11.79
N TYR A 138 -2.21 -6.29 12.16
CA TYR A 138 -1.21 -5.77 11.24
C TYR A 138 0.14 -5.58 11.92
N ILE A 139 1.19 -5.55 11.12
CA ILE A 139 2.54 -5.23 11.54
C ILE A 139 3.06 -4.05 10.74
N ILE A 140 3.83 -3.20 11.42
CA ILE A 140 4.60 -2.14 10.78
C ILE A 140 6.01 -2.66 10.54
N LEU A 141 6.45 -2.62 9.29
CA LEU A 141 7.77 -3.03 8.84
C LEU A 141 8.60 -1.80 8.48
N ASP A 142 9.83 -1.73 8.96
CA ASP A 142 10.82 -0.82 8.39
C ASP A 142 11.16 -1.32 6.98
N ILE A 143 11.18 -0.42 6.00
CA ILE A 143 11.53 -0.72 4.62
C ILE A 143 12.73 0.12 4.20
N ASN A 144 13.86 -0.54 3.83
CA ASN A 144 15.09 0.15 3.50
C ASN A 144 15.77 -0.46 2.27
N PHE A 145 16.30 0.39 1.40
CA PHE A 145 17.20 -0.06 0.35
C PHE A 145 18.58 -0.34 0.93
N LEU A 146 19.17 -1.47 0.55
CA LEU A 146 20.48 -1.92 1.02
C LEU A 146 21.63 -1.54 0.07
N ASN A 147 21.30 -1.04 -1.13
CA ASN A 147 22.29 -0.62 -2.13
C ASN A 147 21.82 0.63 -2.90
N ALA A 148 22.77 1.34 -3.48
CA ALA A 148 22.52 2.60 -4.20
C ALA A 148 21.64 2.39 -5.45
N GLU A 149 21.74 1.26 -6.11
CA GLU A 149 20.96 0.88 -7.29
C GLU A 149 19.50 0.54 -6.95
N LYS A 150 19.16 0.48 -5.65
CA LYS A 150 17.82 0.17 -5.14
C LYS A 150 17.27 -1.16 -5.69
N THR A 151 18.15 -2.15 -5.84
CA THR A 151 17.82 -3.51 -6.29
C THR A 151 17.78 -4.52 -5.14
N LYS A 152 18.20 -4.12 -3.94
CA LYS A 152 18.09 -4.90 -2.70
C LYS A 152 17.31 -4.12 -1.67
N LEU A 153 16.34 -4.76 -1.04
CA LEU A 153 15.40 -4.20 -0.09
C LEU A 153 15.40 -5.04 1.18
N SER A 154 15.45 -4.42 2.35
CA SER A 154 15.15 -5.10 3.62
C SER A 154 13.78 -4.71 4.12
N LEU A 155 13.06 -5.69 4.63
CA LEU A 155 11.87 -5.51 5.46
C LEU A 155 12.19 -6.06 6.84
N SER A 156 11.94 -5.29 7.89
CA SER A 156 12.14 -5.75 9.26
C SER A 156 11.10 -5.18 10.23
N SER A 157 10.64 -6.02 11.15
CA SER A 157 9.79 -5.60 12.25
C SER A 157 10.60 -5.47 13.52
N LYS A 158 10.56 -4.28 14.14
CA LYS A 158 11.20 -4.03 15.44
C LYS A 158 10.32 -4.44 16.61
N SER A 159 9.04 -4.67 16.37
CA SER A 159 8.06 -4.98 17.40
C SER A 159 7.62 -6.42 17.33
N ASP A 160 7.61 -7.11 18.47
CA ASP A 160 6.95 -8.40 18.63
C ASP A 160 5.44 -8.24 18.77
N LEU A 161 4.97 -7.00 18.88
CA LEU A 161 3.58 -6.68 19.08
C LEU A 161 2.90 -6.53 17.71
N LEU A 162 1.97 -7.44 17.45
CA LEU A 162 0.93 -7.21 16.49
C LEU A 162 0.11 -6.01 16.94
N SER A 163 0.01 -5.01 16.08
CA SER A 163 -0.99 -3.99 16.28
C SER A 163 -2.34 -4.61 15.92
N LEU A 164 -3.20 -4.75 16.91
CA LEU A 164 -4.57 -5.13 16.68
C LEU A 164 -5.31 -3.89 16.19
N GLY A 165 -6.06 -4.01 15.11
CA GLY A 165 -7.00 -2.96 14.70
C GLY A 165 -7.95 -2.61 15.84
N SER A 166 -8.76 -1.56 15.69
CA SER A 166 -9.67 -1.09 16.75
C SER A 166 -10.38 -2.24 17.45
N PRO A 167 -10.37 -2.31 18.80
CA PRO A 167 -11.05 -3.36 19.56
C PRO A 167 -12.53 -3.51 19.21
N THR A 168 -13.16 -2.46 18.69
CA THR A 168 -14.56 -2.48 18.25
C THR A 168 -14.77 -3.22 16.92
N ALA A 169 -13.71 -3.52 16.19
CA ALA A 169 -13.76 -4.30 14.94
C ALA A 169 -13.52 -5.81 15.19
N PHE A 170 -13.22 -6.21 16.41
CA PHE A 170 -12.93 -7.59 16.77
C PHE A 170 -14.21 -8.38 16.99
N ASP A 171 -14.49 -9.25 16.03
CA ASP A 171 -15.49 -10.30 16.21
C ASP A 171 -14.74 -11.63 16.42
N GLU A 172 -14.55 -12.03 17.66
CA GLU A 172 -13.86 -13.27 18.04
C GLU A 172 -14.50 -14.52 17.39
N SER A 173 -15.79 -14.44 17.05
CA SER A 173 -16.50 -15.53 16.38
C SER A 173 -16.04 -15.74 14.95
N LYS A 174 -15.47 -14.71 14.32
CA LYS A 174 -14.97 -14.72 12.94
C LYS A 174 -13.48 -14.99 12.83
N CYS A 175 -12.75 -14.97 13.96
CA CYS A 175 -11.31 -15.16 13.97
C CYS A 175 -10.85 -16.21 14.99
N SER A 176 -10.82 -17.45 14.56
CA SER A 176 -10.33 -18.58 15.40
C SER A 176 -8.85 -18.49 15.77
N LYS A 177 -8.07 -17.67 15.05
CA LYS A 177 -6.61 -17.51 15.26
C LYS A 177 -6.22 -16.45 16.30
N ILE A 178 -7.17 -15.69 16.84
CA ILE A 178 -6.86 -14.63 17.83
C ILE A 178 -6.26 -15.20 19.11
N LYS A 179 -6.72 -16.35 19.56
CA LYS A 179 -6.18 -17.00 20.78
C LYS A 179 -4.70 -17.34 20.63
N ASP A 180 -4.29 -17.70 19.42
CA ASP A 180 -2.89 -18.03 19.12
C ASP A 180 -2.01 -16.77 19.06
N LEU A 181 -2.60 -15.61 18.67
CA LEU A 181 -1.91 -14.33 18.59
C LEU A 181 -1.50 -13.77 19.97
N THR A 182 -2.26 -14.07 21.00
CA THR A 182 -2.01 -13.58 22.36
C THR A 182 -1.03 -14.46 23.15
N GLN A 183 -0.72 -15.66 22.66
CA GLN A 183 0.06 -16.67 23.40
C GLN A 183 1.39 -17.07 22.75
N GLY A 184 1.74 -16.62 21.55
CA GLY A 184 2.87 -17.15 20.80
C GLY A 184 3.83 -16.17 20.14
N THR A 185 4.95 -16.69 19.69
CA THR A 185 5.94 -15.98 18.88
C THR A 185 5.39 -15.66 17.48
N ASN A 186 5.26 -14.41 17.18
CA ASN A 186 4.43 -13.84 16.11
C ASN A 186 4.81 -14.20 14.66
N SER A 187 6.06 -14.60 14.38
CA SER A 187 6.50 -14.83 12.99
C SER A 187 5.86 -16.06 12.32
N ALA A 188 5.63 -17.13 13.08
CA ALA A 188 4.98 -18.33 12.55
C ALA A 188 3.49 -18.10 12.27
N ILE A 189 2.86 -17.25 13.10
CA ILE A 189 1.44 -16.92 13.01
C ILE A 189 1.18 -16.01 11.80
N LEU A 190 2.05 -15.01 11.58
CA LEU A 190 1.93 -14.08 10.45
C LEU A 190 2.23 -14.71 9.09
N ASN A 191 2.84 -15.89 9.09
CA ASN A 191 3.35 -16.50 7.88
C ASN A 191 4.18 -15.51 7.05
N PHE A 192 5.04 -14.77 7.77
CA PHE A 192 5.98 -13.79 7.22
C PHE A 192 7.16 -13.64 8.18
N PRO A 193 8.42 -13.56 7.70
CA PRO A 193 9.59 -13.42 8.55
C PRO A 193 9.64 -12.04 9.22
N ARG A 194 10.25 -11.98 10.42
CA ARG A 194 10.52 -10.70 11.10
C ARG A 194 11.49 -9.82 10.33
N GLU A 195 12.41 -10.44 9.64
CA GLU A 195 13.39 -9.78 8.81
C GLU A 195 13.60 -10.58 7.54
N ILE A 196 13.66 -9.88 6.42
CA ILE A 196 13.96 -10.49 5.14
C ILE A 196 14.68 -9.50 4.23
N VAL A 197 15.64 -10.01 3.48
CA VAL A 197 16.25 -9.29 2.37
C VAL A 197 15.64 -9.80 1.07
N LEU A 198 15.18 -8.86 0.27
CA LEU A 198 14.54 -9.10 -1.01
C LEU A 198 15.40 -8.52 -2.13
N VAL A 199 15.46 -9.21 -3.26
CA VAL A 199 16.16 -8.79 -4.48
C VAL A 199 15.14 -8.57 -5.58
N LYS A 200 15.26 -7.46 -6.29
CA LYS A 200 14.39 -7.10 -7.41
C LYS A 200 14.60 -8.07 -8.57
N GLN A 201 13.49 -8.50 -9.19
CA GLN A 201 13.49 -9.43 -10.32
C GLN A 201 13.45 -8.71 -11.67
#